data_33cfe611136196e0df03f4095ff6ed64
#
_entry.id   33cfe611136196e0df03f4095ff6ed64
#
_cell.length_a   1.000
_cell.length_b   1.000
_cell.length_c   1.000
_cell.angle_alpha   90.00
_cell.angle_beta   90.00
_cell.angle_gamma   90.00
#
_symmetry.space_group_name_H-M   'P 1'
#
loop_
_entity.id
_entity.type
_entity.pdbx_description
1 polymer ?
#
loop_
_entity_poly.entity_id
_entity_poly.type
_entity_poly.pdbx_seq_one_letter_code
_entity_poly.pdbx_strand_id
1 'polypeptide(L)'
;MKKAAILFALLASGLCWAQPPADCKPSSLNIPGAPYPCVFPDHRAMFRVNATDAQKVRVRVGAGFDMTKAGDGLWYTTTTPLVEGFHYYSINVDGSTVSDPATATFFGGGQWNSAIEIPAADADFYSHKDVPHGVVRDQWYFSTVMQQWRRAMIYTPPDYDTRVKARYPVLYLLHGWGENELGWTFQGHVDQIMDNLIAAGKAKPMIIVMDNLNAVKPGEDGSLYNAPGVLTQAVPKPPPPPGAPPARPPFHLSTTFSEMMFADLIPMVEKNYRVAPGRDNRAMAGLSMGGMQTFTTGLQNLDKFAYLGGFSGNCGSFGGAAFDPKTTCGGAFADTAKFNSKVKLLFLSTGSVEGPRVKQFSDALTQAGIHNVYFESPGTAHEWLSWRRALYDFAPRLFR
;
A
#
# COMPACT_ATOMS: atom_id res chain seq x y z
N MET A 1 -49.76 -55.23 -6.19
CA MET A 1 -48.69 -54.44 -6.77
C MET A 1 -48.07 -53.53 -5.62
N LYS A 2 -47.02 -53.95 -5.03
CA LYS A 2 -46.35 -53.19 -3.92
C LYS A 2 -45.31 -52.28 -4.57
N LYS A 3 -45.46 -50.95 -4.41
CA LYS A 3 -44.46 -49.95 -4.83
C LYS A 3 -43.37 -49.88 -3.75
N ALA A 4 -42.15 -50.27 -4.08
CA ALA A 4 -40.98 -50.05 -3.24
C ALA A 4 -40.49 -48.62 -3.47
N ALA A 5 -40.50 -47.81 -2.42
CA ALA A 5 -39.86 -46.50 -2.43
C ALA A 5 -38.38 -46.69 -2.08
N ILE A 6 -37.49 -46.40 -3.04
CA ILE A 6 -36.05 -46.37 -2.83
C ILE A 6 -35.72 -44.98 -2.25
N LEU A 7 -35.35 -44.98 -0.98
CA LEU A 7 -34.85 -43.76 -0.28
C LEU A 7 -33.37 -43.59 -0.64
N PHE A 8 -33.04 -42.60 -1.48
CA PHE A 8 -31.68 -42.19 -1.73
C PHE A 8 -31.21 -41.35 -0.54
N ALA A 9 -30.43 -41.94 0.34
CA ALA A 9 -29.72 -41.22 1.35
C ALA A 9 -28.50 -40.53 0.67
N LEU A 10 -28.61 -39.24 0.40
CA LEU A 10 -27.46 -38.39 0.06
C LEU A 10 -26.56 -38.30 1.29
N LEU A 11 -25.52 -39.13 1.33
CA LEU A 11 -24.34 -38.94 2.19
C LEU A 11 -23.66 -37.66 1.69
N ALA A 12 -24.02 -36.52 2.26
CA ALA A 12 -23.20 -35.33 2.20
C ALA A 12 -21.92 -35.63 3.00
N SER A 13 -20.87 -36.11 2.34
CA SER A 13 -19.51 -36.12 2.89
C SER A 13 -19.12 -34.66 3.05
N GLY A 14 -19.56 -34.04 4.15
CA GLY A 14 -19.05 -32.78 4.62
C GLY A 14 -17.55 -32.97 4.78
N LEU A 15 -16.76 -32.27 3.98
CA LEU A 15 -15.35 -32.06 4.23
C LEU A 15 -15.24 -31.48 5.64
N CYS A 16 -14.99 -32.35 6.62
CA CYS A 16 -14.77 -31.97 8.01
C CYS A 16 -13.40 -31.28 8.06
N TRP A 17 -13.41 -29.98 7.77
CA TRP A 17 -12.25 -29.14 8.01
C TRP A 17 -12.00 -29.20 9.51
N ALA A 18 -10.85 -29.72 9.94
CA ALA A 18 -10.49 -29.68 11.35
C ALA A 18 -10.63 -28.22 11.81
N GLN A 19 -11.56 -27.99 12.74
CA GLN A 19 -11.83 -26.64 13.26
C GLN A 19 -10.60 -26.11 14.00
N PRO A 20 -10.31 -24.80 13.93
CA PRO A 20 -9.27 -24.21 14.74
C PRO A 20 -9.63 -24.31 16.24
N PRO A 21 -8.64 -24.17 17.14
CA PRO A 21 -8.91 -23.98 18.57
C PRO A 21 -9.97 -22.91 18.82
N ALA A 22 -10.80 -23.08 19.85
CA ALA A 22 -11.98 -22.21 20.07
C ALA A 22 -11.64 -20.72 20.25
N ASP A 23 -10.45 -20.42 20.74
CA ASP A 23 -9.89 -19.07 20.92
C ASP A 23 -9.13 -18.54 19.70
N CYS A 24 -8.89 -19.36 18.67
CA CYS A 24 -8.25 -18.94 17.42
C CYS A 24 -9.31 -18.51 16.39
N LYS A 25 -9.38 -17.24 16.06
CA LYS A 25 -10.38 -16.68 15.12
C LYS A 25 -9.82 -16.62 13.71
N PRO A 26 -10.57 -17.05 12.66
CA PRO A 26 -10.13 -16.90 11.28
C PRO A 26 -9.72 -15.46 10.98
N SER A 27 -8.62 -15.27 10.22
CA SER A 27 -8.22 -13.95 9.77
C SER A 27 -9.30 -13.34 8.85
N SER A 28 -9.48 -12.03 8.93
CA SER A 28 -10.44 -11.29 8.08
C SER A 28 -10.10 -11.34 6.58
N LEU A 29 -8.86 -11.73 6.24
CA LEU A 29 -8.40 -11.87 4.85
C LEU A 29 -8.59 -13.28 4.28
N ASN A 30 -9.16 -14.21 5.07
CA ASN A 30 -9.45 -15.54 4.57
C ASN A 30 -10.58 -15.50 3.52
N ILE A 31 -10.51 -16.41 2.55
CA ILE A 31 -11.65 -16.64 1.65
C ILE A 31 -12.85 -17.16 2.47
N PRO A 32 -14.09 -16.93 2.01
CA PRO A 32 -15.28 -17.36 2.74
C PRO A 32 -15.24 -18.85 3.09
N GLY A 33 -15.40 -19.15 4.38
CA GLY A 33 -15.42 -20.52 4.89
C GLY A 33 -14.05 -21.14 5.21
N ALA A 34 -12.93 -20.47 4.91
CA ALA A 34 -11.61 -20.95 5.29
C ALA A 34 -11.34 -20.66 6.78
N PRO A 35 -11.11 -21.70 7.62
CA PRO A 35 -10.88 -21.51 9.05
C PRO A 35 -9.43 -21.13 9.41
N TYR A 36 -8.51 -21.25 8.46
CA TYR A 36 -7.08 -20.92 8.61
C TYR A 36 -6.62 -20.00 7.47
N PRO A 37 -5.54 -19.18 7.75
CA PRO A 37 -4.91 -18.94 9.05
C PRO A 37 -5.89 -18.33 10.06
N CYS A 38 -5.66 -18.61 11.36
CA CYS A 38 -6.43 -17.99 12.42
C CYS A 38 -5.51 -17.30 13.44
N VAL A 39 -6.05 -16.31 14.16
CA VAL A 39 -5.33 -15.45 15.09
C VAL A 39 -5.84 -15.66 16.50
N PHE A 40 -4.92 -15.89 17.46
CA PHE A 40 -5.20 -15.98 18.88
C PHE A 40 -5.28 -14.60 19.52
N PRO A 41 -5.93 -14.48 20.72
CA PRO A 41 -6.01 -13.21 21.45
C PRO A 41 -4.66 -12.57 21.82
N ASP A 42 -3.60 -13.37 21.88
CA ASP A 42 -2.21 -12.93 22.14
C ASP A 42 -1.43 -12.60 20.84
N HIS A 43 -2.13 -12.45 19.70
CA HIS A 43 -1.59 -12.15 18.38
C HIS A 43 -0.72 -13.25 17.76
N ARG A 44 -0.61 -14.44 18.35
CA ARG A 44 -0.07 -15.59 17.62
C ARG A 44 -1.00 -15.97 16.49
N ALA A 45 -0.44 -16.42 15.38
CA ALA A 45 -1.20 -16.93 14.25
C ALA A 45 -0.95 -18.41 14.03
N MET A 46 -2.02 -19.18 13.79
CA MET A 46 -1.93 -20.59 13.45
C MET A 46 -2.21 -20.81 11.97
N PHE A 47 -1.30 -21.48 11.31
CA PHE A 47 -1.40 -21.83 9.89
C PHE A 47 -1.62 -23.32 9.72
N ARG A 48 -2.37 -23.67 8.66
CA ARG A 48 -2.58 -25.05 8.23
C ARG A 48 -2.39 -25.15 6.72
N VAL A 49 -1.60 -26.13 6.28
CA VAL A 49 -1.32 -26.33 4.85
C VAL A 49 -1.62 -27.78 4.50
N ASN A 50 -2.35 -27.98 3.38
CA ASN A 50 -2.55 -29.30 2.81
C ASN A 50 -1.46 -29.55 1.76
N ALA A 51 -0.46 -30.34 2.13
CA ALA A 51 0.64 -30.77 1.27
C ALA A 51 1.08 -32.18 1.71
N THR A 52 0.20 -33.16 1.51
CA THR A 52 0.34 -34.53 2.09
C THR A 52 1.60 -35.24 1.65
N ASP A 53 2.11 -34.98 0.43
CA ASP A 53 3.30 -35.63 -0.11
C ASP A 53 4.61 -34.86 0.16
N ALA A 54 4.48 -33.63 0.70
CA ALA A 54 5.63 -32.79 0.97
C ALA A 54 6.52 -33.38 2.08
N GLN A 55 7.84 -33.14 1.94
CA GLN A 55 8.84 -33.53 2.93
C GLN A 55 9.14 -32.39 3.92
N LYS A 56 8.96 -31.13 3.46
CA LYS A 56 9.18 -29.94 4.27
C LYS A 56 8.22 -28.83 3.88
N VAL A 57 7.55 -28.27 4.88
CA VAL A 57 6.68 -27.09 4.68
C VAL A 57 7.07 -26.02 5.69
N ARG A 58 7.09 -24.76 5.24
CA ARG A 58 7.45 -23.61 6.05
C ARG A 58 6.58 -22.42 5.70
N VAL A 59 6.08 -21.69 6.69
CA VAL A 59 5.44 -20.38 6.53
C VAL A 59 6.45 -19.29 6.81
N ARG A 60 6.45 -18.23 5.98
CA ARG A 60 7.24 -17.03 6.20
C ARG A 60 6.30 -15.82 6.35
N VAL A 61 6.20 -15.30 7.56
CA VAL A 61 5.49 -14.08 7.93
C VAL A 61 6.43 -13.24 8.80
N GLY A 62 7.09 -12.24 8.20
CA GLY A 62 8.23 -11.58 8.83
C GLY A 62 9.39 -12.56 9.04
N ALA A 63 9.28 -13.46 10.04
CA ALA A 63 10.18 -14.59 10.27
C ALA A 63 9.70 -15.86 9.56
N GLY A 64 10.55 -16.90 9.56
CA GLY A 64 10.19 -18.21 9.01
C GLY A 64 9.86 -19.22 10.12
N PHE A 65 8.75 -19.94 9.96
CA PHE A 65 8.25 -20.95 10.90
C PHE A 65 8.14 -22.29 10.19
N ASP A 66 8.94 -23.29 10.62
CA ASP A 66 8.85 -24.64 10.10
C ASP A 66 7.53 -25.28 10.59
N MET A 67 6.88 -26.04 9.71
CA MET A 67 5.61 -26.69 10.02
C MET A 67 5.83 -28.16 10.40
N THR A 68 4.94 -28.68 11.22
CA THR A 68 4.94 -30.10 11.64
C THR A 68 3.77 -30.81 10.97
N LYS A 69 4.05 -31.96 10.37
CA LYS A 69 3.03 -32.83 9.77
C LYS A 69 2.28 -33.57 10.87
N ALA A 70 0.97 -33.42 10.92
CA ALA A 70 0.11 -34.08 11.88
C ALA A 70 -0.35 -35.46 11.37
N GLY A 71 -1.02 -36.23 12.25
CA GLY A 71 -1.54 -37.57 11.92
C GLY A 71 -2.63 -37.57 10.82
N ASP A 72 -3.26 -36.47 10.57
CA ASP A 72 -4.23 -36.23 9.46
C ASP A 72 -3.54 -35.98 8.10
N GLY A 73 -2.22 -35.92 8.07
CA GLY A 73 -1.42 -35.65 6.88
C GLY A 73 -1.27 -34.19 6.54
N LEU A 74 -1.89 -33.28 7.31
CA LEU A 74 -1.79 -31.84 7.13
C LEU A 74 -0.63 -31.24 7.92
N TRP A 75 -0.17 -30.07 7.51
CA TRP A 75 0.93 -29.36 8.14
C TRP A 75 0.41 -28.20 8.97
N TYR A 76 0.94 -28.05 10.18
CA TYR A 76 0.55 -27.01 11.14
C TYR A 76 1.77 -26.30 11.72
N THR A 77 1.60 -25.01 11.99
CA THR A 77 2.53 -24.22 12.81
C THR A 77 1.79 -23.09 13.51
N THR A 78 2.33 -22.66 14.65
CA THR A 78 1.88 -21.45 15.35
C THR A 78 3.07 -20.51 15.48
N THR A 79 2.88 -19.23 15.14
CA THR A 79 3.94 -18.22 15.20
C THR A 79 4.19 -17.78 16.65
N THR A 80 5.26 -17.04 16.88
CA THR A 80 5.33 -16.09 17.99
C THR A 80 4.29 -14.99 17.78
N PRO A 81 3.93 -14.17 18.81
CA PRO A 81 3.07 -13.01 18.62
C PRO A 81 3.56 -12.11 17.48
N LEU A 82 2.66 -11.77 16.57
CA LEU A 82 2.89 -10.83 15.48
C LEU A 82 2.44 -9.43 15.93
N VAL A 83 2.99 -8.39 15.32
CA VAL A 83 2.52 -7.02 15.55
C VAL A 83 1.13 -6.81 14.92
N GLU A 84 0.37 -5.86 15.40
CA GLU A 84 -0.94 -5.49 14.84
C GLU A 84 -0.82 -5.05 13.38
N GLY A 85 -1.87 -5.29 12.59
CA GLY A 85 -2.00 -4.84 11.21
C GLY A 85 -1.79 -5.91 10.16
N PHE A 86 -1.54 -5.47 8.94
CA PHE A 86 -1.44 -6.30 7.75
C PHE A 86 -0.04 -6.88 7.56
N HIS A 87 0.04 -8.19 7.34
CA HIS A 87 1.30 -8.88 7.07
C HIS A 87 1.20 -9.73 5.81
N TYR A 88 2.14 -9.53 4.89
CA TYR A 88 2.36 -10.49 3.81
C TYR A 88 2.94 -11.78 4.37
N TYR A 89 2.52 -12.91 3.82
CA TYR A 89 3.17 -14.19 4.07
C TYR A 89 3.23 -15.05 2.81
N SER A 90 4.09 -16.04 2.85
CA SER A 90 4.22 -17.07 1.82
C SER A 90 4.42 -18.44 2.46
N ILE A 91 4.08 -19.48 1.70
CA ILE A 91 4.31 -20.87 2.06
C ILE A 91 5.43 -21.40 1.18
N ASN A 92 6.40 -22.09 1.79
CA ASN A 92 7.41 -22.82 1.06
C ASN A 92 7.15 -24.33 1.23
N VAL A 93 6.95 -25.03 0.11
CA VAL A 93 6.72 -26.46 0.03
C VAL A 93 7.88 -27.05 -0.76
N ASP A 94 8.74 -27.82 -0.09
CA ASP A 94 9.90 -28.50 -0.67
C ASP A 94 10.79 -27.58 -1.55
N GLY A 95 10.98 -26.33 -1.11
CA GLY A 95 11.77 -25.33 -1.82
C GLY A 95 10.97 -24.40 -2.74
N SER A 96 9.75 -24.75 -3.11
CA SER A 96 8.87 -23.91 -3.95
C SER A 96 8.06 -22.95 -3.10
N THR A 97 8.07 -21.65 -3.45
CA THR A 97 7.24 -20.65 -2.79
C THR A 97 5.88 -20.55 -3.47
N VAL A 98 4.82 -20.69 -2.68
CA VAL A 98 3.44 -20.66 -3.16
C VAL A 98 2.57 -19.73 -2.31
N SER A 99 1.48 -19.24 -2.87
CA SER A 99 0.43 -18.56 -2.13
C SER A 99 -0.47 -19.58 -1.43
N ASP A 100 -1.05 -19.18 -0.30
CA ASP A 100 -2.04 -19.96 0.41
C ASP A 100 -3.41 -19.82 -0.28
N PRO A 101 -4.03 -20.90 -0.73
CA PRO A 101 -5.36 -20.84 -1.36
C PRO A 101 -6.47 -20.46 -0.37
N ALA A 102 -6.20 -20.45 0.92
CA ALA A 102 -7.16 -20.12 1.96
C ALA A 102 -7.32 -18.61 2.21
N THR A 103 -6.47 -17.76 1.62
CA THR A 103 -6.56 -16.30 1.78
C THR A 103 -6.61 -15.57 0.44
N ALA A 104 -7.08 -14.32 0.47
CA ALA A 104 -6.88 -13.40 -0.63
C ALA A 104 -5.39 -13.16 -0.90
N THR A 105 -5.05 -12.81 -2.13
CA THR A 105 -3.67 -12.47 -2.53
C THR A 105 -3.53 -10.99 -2.80
N PHE A 106 -2.37 -10.44 -2.43
CA PHE A 106 -2.04 -9.02 -2.50
C PHE A 106 -0.70 -8.83 -3.20
N PHE A 107 -0.59 -7.82 -4.05
CA PHE A 107 0.68 -7.51 -4.72
C PHE A 107 1.57 -6.69 -3.80
N GLY A 108 2.76 -7.23 -3.49
CA GLY A 108 3.75 -6.57 -2.65
C GLY A 108 5.10 -7.26 -2.73
N GLY A 109 6.19 -6.52 -2.53
CA GLY A 109 7.54 -7.05 -2.72
C GLY A 109 7.79 -7.58 -4.13
N GLY A 110 7.04 -7.09 -5.12
CA GLY A 110 7.16 -7.44 -6.51
C GLY A 110 6.49 -8.74 -6.95
N GLN A 111 5.66 -9.31 -6.12
CA GLN A 111 4.95 -10.56 -6.41
C GLN A 111 3.59 -10.61 -5.70
N TRP A 112 2.76 -11.56 -6.10
CA TRP A 112 1.53 -11.87 -5.38
C TRP A 112 1.84 -12.70 -4.16
N ASN A 113 1.39 -12.26 -2.98
CA ASN A 113 1.56 -12.92 -1.70
C ASN A 113 0.21 -13.15 -1.04
N SER A 114 0.12 -14.17 -0.21
CA SER A 114 -0.94 -14.27 0.79
C SER A 114 -0.76 -13.21 1.86
N ALA A 115 -1.80 -12.93 2.62
CA ALA A 115 -1.71 -12.01 3.74
C ALA A 115 -2.57 -12.44 4.94
N ILE A 116 -2.19 -11.93 6.10
CA ILE A 116 -2.94 -12.07 7.35
C ILE A 116 -3.09 -10.69 7.99
N GLU A 117 -4.26 -10.40 8.51
CA GLU A 117 -4.51 -9.21 9.32
C GLU A 117 -4.51 -9.60 10.80
N ILE A 118 -3.63 -9.01 11.58
CA ILE A 118 -3.64 -9.10 13.04
C ILE A 118 -4.48 -7.94 13.56
N PRO A 119 -5.57 -8.17 14.28
CA PRO A 119 -6.47 -7.12 14.73
C PRO A 119 -5.75 -6.02 15.50
N ALA A 120 -5.88 -4.77 15.04
CA ALA A 120 -5.36 -3.61 15.75
C ALA A 120 -6.42 -3.07 16.72
N ALA A 121 -5.96 -2.55 17.87
CA ALA A 121 -6.85 -2.02 18.89
C ALA A 121 -7.70 -0.84 18.37
N ASP A 122 -7.20 -0.08 17.40
CA ASP A 122 -7.87 1.06 16.77
C ASP A 122 -8.40 0.77 15.35
N ALA A 123 -8.57 -0.50 14.96
CA ALA A 123 -9.01 -0.91 13.62
C ALA A 123 -10.33 -0.26 13.15
N ASP A 124 -11.09 0.33 14.07
CA ASP A 124 -12.37 0.99 13.77
C ASP A 124 -12.27 2.09 12.70
N PHE A 125 -11.14 2.81 12.61
CA PHE A 125 -11.01 3.92 11.66
C PHE A 125 -10.95 3.47 10.18
N TYR A 126 -10.55 2.23 9.92
CA TYR A 126 -10.50 1.63 8.56
C TYR A 126 -11.45 0.44 8.39
N SER A 127 -12.37 0.22 9.33
CA SER A 127 -13.39 -0.81 9.21
C SER A 127 -14.54 -0.38 8.31
N HIS A 128 -15.23 -1.34 7.70
CA HIS A 128 -16.51 -1.09 7.05
C HIS A 128 -17.56 -0.63 8.08
N LYS A 129 -18.22 0.49 7.81
CA LYS A 129 -19.29 1.06 8.65
C LYS A 129 -20.55 1.24 7.82
N ASP A 130 -21.68 1.35 8.48
CA ASP A 130 -22.96 1.71 7.86
C ASP A 130 -22.99 3.24 7.63
N VAL A 131 -22.27 3.68 6.61
CA VAL A 131 -22.17 5.09 6.17
C VAL A 131 -22.25 5.15 4.65
N PRO A 132 -22.54 6.31 4.04
CA PRO A 132 -22.45 6.44 2.58
C PRO A 132 -21.05 6.11 2.08
N HIS A 133 -20.96 5.25 1.06
CA HIS A 133 -19.69 4.79 0.49
C HIS A 133 -19.38 5.46 -0.84
N GLY A 134 -18.10 5.74 -1.04
CA GLY A 134 -17.52 6.11 -2.33
C GLY A 134 -17.34 4.89 -3.24
N VAL A 135 -16.82 5.14 -4.42
CA VAL A 135 -16.57 4.09 -5.42
C VAL A 135 -15.13 4.12 -5.88
N VAL A 136 -14.44 2.99 -5.82
CA VAL A 136 -13.13 2.83 -6.46
C VAL A 136 -13.34 2.32 -7.89
N ARG A 137 -12.79 3.07 -8.86
CA ARG A 137 -12.94 2.82 -10.29
C ARG A 137 -11.61 2.34 -10.86
N ASP A 138 -11.66 1.30 -11.68
CA ASP A 138 -10.54 0.84 -12.52
C ASP A 138 -10.52 1.71 -13.79
N GLN A 139 -9.52 2.58 -13.91
CA GLN A 139 -9.40 3.55 -15.01
C GLN A 139 -8.17 3.23 -15.86
N TRP A 140 -8.42 2.76 -17.07
CA TRP A 140 -7.36 2.58 -18.07
C TRP A 140 -7.16 3.85 -18.89
N TYR A 141 -5.89 4.14 -19.20
CA TYR A 141 -5.51 5.24 -20.08
C TYR A 141 -4.21 4.90 -20.83
N PHE A 142 -4.03 5.48 -21.99
CA PHE A 142 -2.80 5.32 -22.75
C PHE A 142 -1.81 6.41 -22.34
N SER A 143 -0.61 6.02 -21.92
CA SER A 143 0.49 6.96 -21.65
C SER A 143 1.27 7.23 -22.93
N THR A 144 1.31 8.49 -23.31
CA THR A 144 2.09 8.93 -24.48
C THR A 144 3.58 8.98 -24.15
N VAL A 145 3.95 9.21 -22.90
CA VAL A 145 5.34 9.18 -22.42
C VAL A 145 5.92 7.77 -22.43
N MET A 146 5.13 6.80 -21.98
CA MET A 146 5.55 5.40 -21.86
C MET A 146 5.21 4.56 -23.08
N GLN A 147 4.40 5.07 -24.02
CA GLN A 147 3.89 4.36 -25.19
C GLN A 147 3.18 3.04 -24.85
N GLN A 148 2.42 3.03 -23.74
CA GLN A 148 1.69 1.83 -23.29
C GLN A 148 0.42 2.17 -22.51
N TRP A 149 -0.48 1.20 -22.41
CA TRP A 149 -1.65 1.29 -21.56
C TRP A 149 -1.26 1.19 -20.09
N ARG A 150 -1.85 2.06 -19.27
CA ARG A 150 -1.70 2.10 -17.83
C ARG A 150 -3.04 2.02 -17.14
N ARG A 151 -3.02 1.61 -15.89
CA ARG A 151 -4.19 1.53 -15.04
C ARG A 151 -3.97 2.40 -13.80
N ALA A 152 -5.00 3.19 -13.46
CA ALA A 152 -5.09 3.90 -12.19
C ALA A 152 -6.35 3.44 -11.44
N MET A 153 -6.26 3.26 -10.12
CA MET A 153 -7.42 3.10 -9.26
C MET A 153 -7.86 4.47 -8.79
N ILE A 154 -9.13 4.82 -9.01
CA ILE A 154 -9.65 6.15 -8.71
C ILE A 154 -10.83 6.05 -7.75
N TYR A 155 -10.61 6.51 -6.52
CA TYR A 155 -11.69 6.68 -5.55
C TYR A 155 -12.45 7.97 -5.85
N THR A 156 -13.78 7.87 -5.93
CA THR A 156 -14.70 9.00 -5.99
C THR A 156 -15.56 9.01 -4.73
N PRO A 157 -15.75 10.17 -4.08
CA PRO A 157 -16.41 10.21 -2.77
C PRO A 157 -17.90 9.86 -2.84
N PRO A 158 -18.55 9.57 -1.70
CA PRO A 158 -20.00 9.41 -1.64
C PRO A 158 -20.73 10.54 -2.36
N ASP A 159 -21.87 10.25 -2.97
CA ASP A 159 -22.68 11.19 -3.79
C ASP A 159 -21.99 11.72 -5.06
N TYR A 160 -20.80 11.24 -5.41
CA TYR A 160 -20.15 11.71 -6.63
C TYR A 160 -21.05 11.57 -7.85
N ASP A 161 -21.71 10.42 -8.05
CA ASP A 161 -22.52 10.18 -9.25
C ASP A 161 -23.86 10.93 -9.24
N THR A 162 -24.37 11.32 -8.08
CA THR A 162 -25.64 12.04 -7.92
C THR A 162 -25.48 13.56 -7.93
N ARG A 163 -24.37 14.08 -7.38
CA ARG A 163 -24.05 15.52 -7.37
C ARG A 163 -23.32 15.96 -8.64
N VAL A 164 -23.97 15.84 -9.79
CA VAL A 164 -23.37 16.03 -11.11
C VAL A 164 -22.74 17.41 -11.37
N LYS A 165 -23.10 18.45 -10.61
CA LYS A 165 -22.53 19.81 -10.72
C LYS A 165 -21.34 20.05 -9.78
N ALA A 166 -21.12 19.18 -8.79
CA ALA A 166 -20.04 19.33 -7.84
C ALA A 166 -18.68 19.03 -8.48
N ARG A 167 -17.67 19.81 -8.09
CA ARG A 167 -16.26 19.57 -8.43
C ARG A 167 -15.48 19.27 -7.16
N TYR A 168 -14.50 18.42 -7.28
CA TYR A 168 -13.79 17.87 -6.13
C TYR A 168 -12.29 18.14 -6.24
N PRO A 169 -11.60 18.46 -5.15
CA PRO A 169 -10.14 18.47 -5.11
C PRO A 169 -9.61 17.06 -5.30
N VAL A 170 -8.33 16.96 -5.67
CA VAL A 170 -7.68 15.68 -6.01
C VAL A 170 -6.46 15.44 -5.15
N LEU A 171 -6.38 14.26 -4.57
CA LEU A 171 -5.18 13.69 -3.95
C LEU A 171 -4.59 12.62 -4.89
N TYR A 172 -3.35 12.80 -5.33
CA TYR A 172 -2.54 11.75 -5.97
C TYR A 172 -1.80 11.00 -4.88
N LEU A 173 -2.16 9.71 -4.67
CA LEU A 173 -1.70 8.91 -3.55
C LEU A 173 -0.86 7.72 -4.05
N LEU A 174 0.42 7.73 -3.71
CA LEU A 174 1.44 6.87 -4.30
C LEU A 174 1.81 5.69 -3.40
N HIS A 175 1.97 4.51 -4.01
CA HIS A 175 2.41 3.29 -3.33
C HIS A 175 3.92 3.25 -3.09
N GLY A 176 4.41 2.21 -2.38
CA GLY A 176 5.81 1.98 -2.07
C GLY A 176 6.56 1.08 -3.05
N TRP A 177 7.82 0.78 -2.71
CA TRP A 177 8.63 -0.13 -3.49
C TRP A 177 8.02 -1.53 -3.55
N GLY A 178 8.02 -2.12 -4.75
CA GLY A 178 7.52 -3.48 -4.96
C GLY A 178 5.99 -3.62 -4.90
N GLU A 179 5.26 -2.51 -4.82
CA GLU A 179 3.79 -2.47 -4.85
C GLU A 179 3.29 -1.94 -6.19
N ASN A 180 1.98 -1.75 -6.33
CA ASN A 180 1.34 -1.22 -7.51
C ASN A 180 0.11 -0.36 -7.15
N GLU A 181 -0.64 0.07 -8.15
CA GLU A 181 -1.83 0.91 -8.01
C GLU A 181 -2.95 0.32 -7.13
N LEU A 182 -2.91 -0.98 -6.84
CA LEU A 182 -3.92 -1.66 -6.00
C LEU A 182 -3.66 -1.49 -4.50
N GLY A 183 -2.40 -1.21 -4.11
CA GLY A 183 -1.96 -1.25 -2.71
C GLY A 183 -2.80 -0.41 -1.76
N TRP A 184 -3.05 0.84 -2.10
CA TRP A 184 -3.86 1.72 -1.25
C TRP A 184 -5.32 1.30 -1.11
N THR A 185 -5.89 0.65 -2.12
CA THR A 185 -7.26 0.12 -2.04
C THR A 185 -7.30 -1.13 -1.17
N PHE A 186 -6.47 -2.13 -1.48
CA PHE A 186 -6.61 -3.45 -0.84
C PHE A 186 -5.88 -3.53 0.50
N GLN A 187 -4.62 -3.14 0.58
CA GLN A 187 -3.86 -3.15 1.82
C GLN A 187 -4.08 -1.88 2.66
N GLY A 188 -4.28 -0.75 1.98
CA GLY A 188 -4.39 0.58 2.58
C GLY A 188 -5.78 0.93 3.11
N HIS A 189 -6.85 0.28 2.63
CA HIS A 189 -8.24 0.58 2.99
C HIS A 189 -8.61 2.05 2.80
N VAL A 190 -8.09 2.68 1.72
CA VAL A 190 -8.27 4.11 1.47
C VAL A 190 -9.73 4.52 1.37
N ASP A 191 -10.55 3.69 0.76
CA ASP A 191 -11.99 3.91 0.59
C ASP A 191 -12.72 3.92 1.94
N GLN A 192 -12.50 2.91 2.80
CA GLN A 192 -13.11 2.84 4.14
C GLN A 192 -12.65 4.01 5.01
N ILE A 193 -11.35 4.33 5.01
CA ILE A 193 -10.81 5.47 5.76
C ILE A 193 -11.49 6.78 5.33
N MET A 194 -11.61 7.00 4.02
CA MET A 194 -12.19 8.21 3.50
C MET A 194 -13.70 8.30 3.72
N ASP A 195 -14.43 7.21 3.52
CA ASP A 195 -15.86 7.15 3.76
C ASP A 195 -16.18 7.48 5.23
N ASN A 196 -15.44 6.85 6.16
CA ASN A 196 -15.58 7.10 7.60
C ASN A 196 -15.25 8.54 7.97
N LEU A 197 -14.19 9.12 7.40
CA LEU A 197 -13.80 10.51 7.65
C LEU A 197 -14.79 11.51 7.07
N ILE A 198 -15.30 11.27 5.86
CA ILE A 198 -16.29 12.13 5.20
C ILE A 198 -17.62 12.08 5.95
N ALA A 199 -18.10 10.88 6.30
CA ALA A 199 -19.33 10.72 7.09
C ALA A 199 -19.25 11.40 8.46
N ALA A 200 -18.07 11.37 9.10
CA ALA A 200 -17.82 12.06 10.36
C ALA A 200 -17.62 13.59 10.19
N GLY A 201 -17.68 14.14 8.99
CA GLY A 201 -17.43 15.56 8.71
C GLY A 201 -15.97 15.98 8.95
N LYS A 202 -15.04 15.03 9.08
CA LYS A 202 -13.63 15.30 9.38
C LYS A 202 -12.79 15.59 8.14
N ALA A 203 -13.10 14.99 7.00
CA ALA A 203 -12.43 15.24 5.73
C ALA A 203 -13.39 15.82 4.69
N LYS A 204 -12.87 16.66 3.81
CA LYS A 204 -13.63 17.11 2.62
C LYS A 204 -13.76 15.95 1.62
N PRO A 205 -14.92 15.81 0.96
CA PRO A 205 -15.04 14.92 -0.19
C PRO A 205 -14.00 15.27 -1.25
N MET A 206 -13.22 14.28 -1.70
CA MET A 206 -12.15 14.44 -2.68
C MET A 206 -12.05 13.21 -3.58
N ILE A 207 -11.48 13.38 -4.76
CA ILE A 207 -11.06 12.30 -5.65
C ILE A 207 -9.66 11.86 -5.21
N ILE A 208 -9.41 10.55 -5.14
CA ILE A 208 -8.06 10.02 -4.89
C ILE A 208 -7.62 9.20 -6.09
N VAL A 209 -6.46 9.51 -6.61
CA VAL A 209 -5.86 8.86 -7.79
C VAL A 209 -4.65 8.06 -7.35
N MET A 210 -4.70 6.78 -7.55
CA MET A 210 -3.65 5.82 -7.22
C MET A 210 -3.16 5.19 -8.52
N ASP A 211 -1.99 5.62 -8.99
CA ASP A 211 -1.33 5.10 -10.18
C ASP A 211 -0.08 4.31 -9.80
N ASN A 212 0.40 3.50 -10.70
CA ASN A 212 1.61 2.73 -10.55
C ASN A 212 2.85 3.61 -10.71
N LEU A 213 3.71 3.66 -9.70
CA LEU A 213 4.97 4.43 -9.73
C LEU A 213 6.01 3.88 -10.71
N ASN A 214 5.85 2.62 -11.08
CA ASN A 214 6.78 1.95 -11.99
C ASN A 214 6.56 2.48 -13.41
N ALA A 215 7.29 3.52 -13.78
CA ALA A 215 7.20 4.20 -15.05
C ALA A 215 8.55 4.18 -15.76
N VAL A 216 8.58 3.62 -16.99
CA VAL A 216 9.77 3.43 -17.82
C VAL A 216 9.44 3.78 -19.26
N LYS A 217 10.26 4.60 -19.91
CA LYS A 217 10.15 4.92 -21.34
C LYS A 217 10.58 3.74 -22.21
N PRO A 218 10.13 3.67 -23.46
CA PRO A 218 10.69 2.74 -24.43
C PRO A 218 12.20 2.89 -24.52
N GLY A 219 12.92 1.77 -24.35
CA GLY A 219 14.38 1.73 -24.40
C GLY A 219 15.11 2.05 -23.09
N GLU A 220 14.42 2.51 -22.04
CA GLU A 220 15.02 2.62 -20.72
C GLU A 220 15.20 1.25 -20.06
N ASP A 221 16.28 1.09 -19.30
CA ASP A 221 16.49 -0.11 -18.47
C ASP A 221 15.58 -0.08 -17.25
N GLY A 222 14.42 -0.72 -17.34
CA GLY A 222 13.46 -0.82 -16.23
C GLY A 222 13.99 -1.56 -14.99
N SER A 223 15.11 -2.27 -15.11
CA SER A 223 15.76 -2.94 -13.98
C SER A 223 16.31 -1.95 -12.94
N LEU A 224 16.55 -0.69 -13.34
CA LEU A 224 16.98 0.38 -12.44
C LEU A 224 15.91 0.74 -11.40
N TYR A 225 14.64 0.56 -11.73
CA TYR A 225 13.51 0.89 -10.85
C TYR A 225 13.02 -0.29 -10.02
N ASN A 226 13.67 -1.47 -10.15
CA ASN A 226 13.31 -2.70 -9.43
C ASN A 226 11.80 -2.95 -9.41
N ALA A 227 11.16 -2.75 -10.54
CA ALA A 227 9.75 -2.88 -10.71
C ALA A 227 9.39 -4.25 -11.30
N PRO A 228 9.16 -5.28 -10.48
CA PRO A 228 8.52 -6.49 -10.98
C PRO A 228 7.15 -6.10 -11.52
N GLY A 229 6.84 -6.51 -12.73
CA GLY A 229 5.56 -6.23 -13.39
C GLY A 229 5.57 -5.07 -14.38
N VAL A 230 6.63 -4.26 -14.49
CA VAL A 230 6.86 -3.53 -15.72
C VAL A 230 7.33 -4.56 -16.75
N LEU A 231 6.45 -4.88 -17.70
CA LEU A 231 6.79 -5.71 -18.87
C LEU A 231 7.73 -4.91 -19.79
N THR A 232 8.90 -4.55 -19.29
CA THR A 232 9.98 -4.17 -20.17
C THR A 232 10.50 -5.45 -20.75
N GLN A 233 10.76 -5.47 -22.06
CA GLN A 233 11.66 -6.44 -22.65
C GLN A 233 13.05 -6.14 -22.08
N ALA A 234 13.27 -6.53 -20.82
CA ALA A 234 14.57 -6.40 -20.19
C ALA A 234 15.54 -7.29 -20.98
N VAL A 235 16.54 -6.69 -21.54
CA VAL A 235 17.68 -7.46 -22.09
C VAL A 235 18.21 -8.29 -20.91
N PRO A 236 18.22 -9.63 -21.01
CA PRO A 236 18.70 -10.47 -19.93
C PRO A 236 20.12 -10.06 -19.55
N LYS A 237 20.33 -9.58 -18.33
CA LYS A 237 21.68 -9.37 -17.81
C LYS A 237 22.33 -10.73 -17.60
N PRO A 238 23.63 -10.90 -17.93
CA PRO A 238 24.33 -12.12 -17.59
C PRO A 238 24.24 -12.36 -16.06
N PRO A 239 24.07 -13.61 -15.62
CA PRO A 239 24.02 -13.92 -14.20
C PRO A 239 25.29 -13.40 -13.50
N PRO A 240 25.18 -12.89 -12.26
CA PRO A 240 26.36 -12.46 -11.51
C PRO A 240 27.32 -13.64 -11.33
N PRO A 241 28.63 -13.39 -11.26
CA PRO A 241 29.61 -14.45 -11.06
C PRO A 241 29.30 -15.22 -9.75
N PRO A 242 29.55 -16.54 -9.71
CA PRO A 242 29.31 -17.34 -8.52
C PRO A 242 29.99 -16.73 -7.29
N GLY A 243 29.23 -16.55 -6.21
CA GLY A 243 29.74 -15.99 -4.94
C GLY A 243 29.72 -14.47 -4.84
N ALA A 244 29.30 -13.73 -5.86
CA ALA A 244 29.06 -12.30 -5.70
C ALA A 244 27.86 -12.08 -4.77
N PRO A 245 27.95 -11.18 -3.76
CA PRO A 245 26.78 -10.79 -2.99
C PRO A 245 25.76 -10.21 -3.96
N PRO A 246 24.44 -10.43 -3.74
CA PRO A 246 23.43 -9.84 -4.58
C PRO A 246 23.63 -8.32 -4.57
N ALA A 247 24.05 -7.78 -5.70
CA ALA A 247 24.14 -6.34 -5.87
C ALA A 247 22.75 -5.78 -5.64
N ARG A 248 22.55 -5.03 -4.56
CA ARG A 248 21.36 -4.21 -4.41
C ARG A 248 21.44 -3.20 -5.54
N PRO A 249 20.53 -3.24 -6.53
CA PRO A 249 20.54 -2.24 -7.57
C PRO A 249 20.42 -0.87 -6.91
N PRO A 250 21.09 0.15 -7.44
CA PRO A 250 20.97 1.50 -6.92
C PRO A 250 19.48 1.90 -6.96
N PHE A 251 18.99 2.42 -5.85
CA PHE A 251 17.62 2.92 -5.76
C PHE A 251 17.52 4.22 -6.55
N HIS A 252 16.72 4.23 -7.59
CA HIS A 252 16.45 5.43 -8.38
C HIS A 252 14.94 5.73 -8.38
N LEU A 253 14.61 7.00 -8.15
CA LEU A 253 13.26 7.50 -8.39
C LEU A 253 13.07 7.75 -9.89
N SER A 254 11.94 7.34 -10.43
CA SER A 254 11.65 7.52 -11.84
C SER A 254 11.33 8.98 -12.18
N THR A 255 12.18 9.62 -13.00
CA THR A 255 11.86 10.90 -13.62
C THR A 255 10.74 10.75 -14.64
N THR A 256 10.65 9.59 -15.30
CA THR A 256 9.60 9.22 -16.24
C THR A 256 8.22 9.26 -15.59
N PHE A 257 8.10 8.86 -14.30
CA PHE A 257 6.83 8.98 -13.58
C PHE A 257 6.36 10.44 -13.49
N SER A 258 7.25 11.37 -13.18
CA SER A 258 6.91 12.80 -13.10
C SER A 258 6.48 13.34 -14.47
N GLU A 259 7.17 12.99 -15.53
CA GLU A 259 6.80 13.39 -16.90
C GLU A 259 5.43 12.83 -17.28
N MET A 260 5.21 11.54 -17.08
CA MET A 260 3.95 10.86 -17.36
C MET A 260 2.80 11.46 -16.52
N MET A 261 3.06 11.76 -15.26
CA MET A 261 2.06 12.37 -14.38
C MET A 261 1.54 13.71 -14.95
N PHE A 262 2.43 14.56 -15.47
CA PHE A 262 2.03 15.85 -16.00
C PHE A 262 1.51 15.79 -17.44
N ALA A 263 2.06 14.92 -18.29
CA ALA A 263 1.66 14.81 -19.68
C ALA A 263 0.38 13.98 -19.87
N ASP A 264 0.18 12.94 -19.07
CA ASP A 264 -0.87 11.95 -19.33
C ASP A 264 -1.86 11.82 -18.15
N LEU A 265 -1.38 11.56 -16.92
CA LEU A 265 -2.25 11.20 -15.78
C LEU A 265 -3.14 12.37 -15.34
N ILE A 266 -2.55 13.54 -15.03
CA ILE A 266 -3.32 14.71 -14.61
C ILE A 266 -4.32 15.15 -15.69
N PRO A 267 -3.94 15.30 -16.98
CA PRO A 267 -4.89 15.60 -18.05
C PRO A 267 -6.00 14.57 -18.20
N MET A 268 -5.70 13.28 -18.07
CA MET A 268 -6.71 12.21 -18.11
C MET A 268 -7.72 12.37 -16.98
N VAL A 269 -7.27 12.63 -15.76
CA VAL A 269 -8.14 12.79 -14.59
C VAL A 269 -9.01 14.05 -14.76
N GLU A 270 -8.43 15.18 -15.17
CA GLU A 270 -9.16 16.43 -15.37
C GLU A 270 -10.19 16.35 -16.51
N LYS A 271 -9.93 15.54 -17.53
CA LYS A 271 -10.86 15.28 -18.64
C LYS A 271 -12.04 14.40 -18.23
N ASN A 272 -11.78 13.36 -17.45
CA ASN A 272 -12.77 12.30 -17.21
C ASN A 272 -13.53 12.47 -15.89
N TYR A 273 -13.02 13.29 -14.96
CA TYR A 273 -13.58 13.47 -13.63
C TYR A 273 -13.89 14.95 -13.33
N ARG A 274 -14.82 15.19 -12.44
CA ARG A 274 -15.23 16.54 -12.04
C ARG A 274 -14.25 17.12 -11.02
N VAL A 275 -13.11 17.55 -11.51
CA VAL A 275 -12.01 18.10 -10.72
C VAL A 275 -12.23 19.60 -10.46
N ALA A 276 -12.00 20.04 -9.22
CA ALA A 276 -11.88 21.46 -8.90
C ALA A 276 -10.53 21.98 -9.43
N PRO A 277 -10.53 23.10 -10.19
CA PRO A 277 -9.32 23.58 -10.86
C PRO A 277 -8.32 24.21 -9.89
N GLY A 278 -7.07 24.27 -10.33
CA GLY A 278 -6.00 25.00 -9.69
C GLY A 278 -5.23 24.19 -8.64
N ARG A 279 -4.01 24.65 -8.37
CA ARG A 279 -3.05 24.01 -7.47
C ARG A 279 -3.56 23.84 -6.04
N ASP A 280 -4.39 24.75 -5.58
CA ASP A 280 -4.95 24.75 -4.22
C ASP A 280 -5.98 23.64 -3.99
N ASN A 281 -6.39 22.98 -5.07
CA ASN A 281 -7.25 21.80 -5.07
C ASN A 281 -6.48 20.53 -5.48
N ARG A 282 -5.13 20.55 -5.43
CA ARG A 282 -4.31 19.40 -5.80
C ARG A 282 -3.30 19.09 -4.72
N ALA A 283 -3.34 17.86 -4.23
CA ALA A 283 -2.43 17.28 -3.26
C ALA A 283 -1.68 16.09 -3.86
N MET A 284 -0.50 15.82 -3.33
CA MET A 284 0.28 14.61 -3.63
C MET A 284 0.83 14.04 -2.33
N ALA A 285 0.67 12.74 -2.14
CA ALA A 285 1.21 12.03 -0.98
C ALA A 285 1.59 10.60 -1.36
N GLY A 286 2.39 9.95 -0.52
CA GLY A 286 2.70 8.55 -0.74
C GLY A 286 3.47 7.93 0.41
N LEU A 287 3.49 6.59 0.41
CA LEU A 287 4.23 5.81 1.39
C LEU A 287 5.62 5.43 0.87
N SER A 288 6.62 5.38 1.76
CA SER A 288 7.98 4.88 1.44
C SER A 288 8.55 5.51 0.16
N MET A 289 8.79 4.73 -0.90
CA MET A 289 9.20 5.22 -2.22
C MET A 289 8.22 6.25 -2.79
N GLY A 290 6.90 6.07 -2.59
CA GLY A 290 5.88 7.04 -3.00
C GLY A 290 5.97 8.36 -2.26
N GLY A 291 6.36 8.36 -0.98
CA GLY A 291 6.68 9.56 -0.22
C GLY A 291 7.89 10.29 -0.80
N MET A 292 8.94 9.56 -1.14
CA MET A 292 10.14 10.13 -1.78
C MET A 292 9.81 10.72 -3.15
N GLN A 293 9.02 10.00 -3.97
CA GLN A 293 8.56 10.48 -5.28
C GLN A 293 7.69 11.75 -5.12
N THR A 294 6.83 11.78 -4.08
CA THR A 294 6.03 12.97 -3.75
C THR A 294 6.90 14.19 -3.50
N PHE A 295 7.94 14.03 -2.70
CA PHE A 295 8.86 15.14 -2.40
C PHE A 295 9.71 15.53 -3.64
N THR A 296 10.20 14.54 -4.39
CA THR A 296 11.00 14.81 -5.59
C THR A 296 10.18 15.50 -6.67
N THR A 297 8.96 15.02 -6.93
CA THR A 297 8.09 15.62 -7.95
C THR A 297 7.41 16.90 -7.45
N GLY A 298 6.81 16.86 -6.25
CA GLY A 298 5.98 17.93 -5.73
C GLY A 298 6.76 19.18 -5.38
N LEU A 299 7.93 19.05 -4.73
CA LEU A 299 8.75 20.20 -4.34
C LEU A 299 9.34 20.95 -5.54
N GLN A 300 9.60 20.26 -6.65
CA GLN A 300 10.06 20.89 -7.89
C GLN A 300 8.90 21.52 -8.71
N ASN A 301 7.64 21.28 -8.32
CA ASN A 301 6.44 21.70 -9.04
C ASN A 301 5.39 22.37 -8.12
N LEU A 302 5.84 23.31 -7.28
CA LEU A 302 4.97 24.04 -6.35
C LEU A 302 3.92 24.92 -7.02
N ASP A 303 3.99 25.11 -8.34
CA ASP A 303 2.92 25.70 -9.15
C ASP A 303 1.79 24.71 -9.47
N LYS A 304 1.99 23.42 -9.24
CA LYS A 304 1.02 22.35 -9.47
C LYS A 304 0.36 21.81 -8.19
N PHE A 305 1.08 21.82 -7.07
CA PHE A 305 0.63 21.23 -5.79
C PHE A 305 0.71 22.23 -4.65
N ALA A 306 -0.30 22.23 -3.77
CA ALA A 306 -0.32 23.04 -2.54
C ALA A 306 -0.14 22.19 -1.26
N TYR A 307 -0.34 20.88 -1.35
CA TYR A 307 -0.29 19.94 -0.23
C TYR A 307 0.60 18.76 -0.60
N LEU A 308 1.57 18.45 0.25
CA LEU A 308 2.53 17.37 0.05
C LEU A 308 2.63 16.51 1.31
N GLY A 309 2.63 15.18 1.14
CA GLY A 309 2.72 14.23 2.25
C GLY A 309 3.67 13.06 1.99
N GLY A 310 4.58 12.80 2.93
CA GLY A 310 5.45 11.63 2.90
C GLY A 310 5.23 10.74 4.12
N PHE A 311 4.78 9.51 3.88
CA PHE A 311 4.55 8.51 4.91
C PHE A 311 5.72 7.53 4.91
N SER A 312 6.57 7.57 5.95
CA SER A 312 7.81 6.79 6.05
C SER A 312 8.77 7.00 4.86
N GLY A 313 8.68 8.14 4.17
CA GLY A 313 9.51 8.46 3.02
C GLY A 313 9.54 9.95 2.71
N ASN A 314 10.72 10.48 2.44
CA ASN A 314 10.94 11.87 2.05
C ASN A 314 12.24 12.00 1.24
N CYS A 315 12.55 13.16 0.71
CA CYS A 315 13.77 13.40 -0.08
C CYS A 315 15.08 13.30 0.71
N GLY A 316 15.04 13.31 2.04
CA GLY A 316 16.20 13.12 2.92
C GLY A 316 16.44 11.67 3.33
N SER A 317 15.59 10.72 2.92
CA SER A 317 15.58 9.35 3.47
C SER A 317 16.85 8.52 3.17
N PHE A 318 17.61 8.84 2.13
CA PHE A 318 18.76 8.04 1.69
C PHE A 318 20.12 8.72 1.70
N GLY A 319 20.20 10.00 2.02
CA GLY A 319 21.47 10.70 2.12
C GLY A 319 21.81 10.95 3.57
N GLY A 320 22.86 10.36 4.12
CA GLY A 320 23.38 10.68 5.46
C GLY A 320 23.93 12.11 5.60
N ALA A 321 23.68 12.99 4.63
CA ALA A 321 24.09 14.39 4.67
C ALA A 321 23.19 15.19 5.63
N ALA A 322 23.80 16.13 6.34
CA ALA A 322 23.06 17.09 7.16
C ALA A 322 22.09 17.91 6.29
N PHE A 323 20.96 18.29 6.87
CA PHE A 323 20.00 19.14 6.20
C PHE A 323 20.61 20.51 5.85
N ASP A 324 20.51 20.90 4.59
CA ASP A 324 20.85 22.22 4.08
C ASP A 324 19.69 22.71 3.17
N PRO A 325 19.01 23.82 3.53
CA PRO A 325 17.88 24.30 2.72
C PRO A 325 18.24 24.62 1.26
N LYS A 326 19.52 24.90 0.96
CA LYS A 326 19.97 25.24 -0.41
C LYS A 326 20.22 24.03 -1.28
N THR A 327 20.44 22.86 -0.71
CA THR A 327 20.80 21.65 -1.47
C THR A 327 19.85 20.49 -1.22
N THR A 328 19.30 20.36 -0.02
CA THR A 328 18.36 19.28 0.32
C THR A 328 17.11 19.39 -0.56
N CYS A 329 16.68 18.25 -1.09
CA CYS A 329 15.53 18.15 -1.99
C CYS A 329 15.65 19.07 -3.22
N GLY A 330 16.86 19.19 -3.78
CA GLY A 330 17.12 20.04 -4.95
C GLY A 330 16.99 21.53 -4.66
N GLY A 331 17.22 21.95 -3.40
CA GLY A 331 17.18 23.34 -2.98
C GLY A 331 15.76 23.92 -2.85
N ALA A 332 14.77 23.08 -2.73
CA ALA A 332 13.36 23.50 -2.63
C ALA A 332 13.07 24.43 -1.44
N PHE A 333 13.91 24.41 -0.41
CA PHE A 333 13.77 25.19 0.82
C PHE A 333 14.65 26.43 0.89
N ALA A 334 15.41 26.74 -0.16
CA ALA A 334 16.37 27.84 -0.20
C ALA A 334 15.74 29.22 0.08
N ASP A 335 14.48 29.41 -0.33
CA ASP A 335 13.67 30.59 -0.01
C ASP A 335 12.50 30.16 0.88
N THR A 336 12.71 30.18 2.18
CA THR A 336 11.74 29.76 3.19
C THR A 336 10.41 30.54 3.10
N ALA A 337 10.46 31.85 2.89
CA ALA A 337 9.26 32.69 2.81
C ALA A 337 8.42 32.34 1.60
N LYS A 338 9.05 32.18 0.44
CA LYS A 338 8.40 31.75 -0.79
C LYS A 338 7.82 30.33 -0.66
N PHE A 339 8.57 29.39 -0.04
CA PHE A 339 8.10 28.06 0.22
C PHE A 339 6.84 28.06 1.08
N ASN A 340 6.88 28.71 2.25
CA ASN A 340 5.76 28.78 3.18
C ASN A 340 4.53 29.50 2.59
N SER A 341 4.73 30.44 1.66
CA SER A 341 3.62 31.11 0.97
C SER A 341 2.93 30.20 -0.07
N LYS A 342 3.65 29.22 -0.59
CA LYS A 342 3.13 28.28 -1.61
C LYS A 342 2.60 26.99 -1.03
N VAL A 343 3.25 26.40 -0.03
CA VAL A 343 2.89 25.10 0.50
C VAL A 343 1.94 25.27 1.69
N LYS A 344 0.68 24.85 1.50
CA LYS A 344 -0.36 24.91 2.55
C LYS A 344 -0.20 23.80 3.59
N LEU A 345 0.36 22.65 3.19
CA LEU A 345 0.67 21.55 4.07
C LEU A 345 1.89 20.78 3.54
N LEU A 346 2.92 20.68 4.36
CA LEU A 346 4.00 19.73 4.23
C LEU A 346 3.87 18.74 5.39
N PHE A 347 3.53 17.50 5.09
CA PHE A 347 3.25 16.47 6.07
C PHE A 347 4.29 15.35 6.01
N LEU A 348 4.81 14.97 7.18
CA LEU A 348 5.75 13.87 7.34
C LEU A 348 5.23 12.91 8.41
N SER A 349 5.32 11.63 8.15
CA SER A 349 5.01 10.63 9.16
C SER A 349 5.94 9.43 9.13
N THR A 350 5.98 8.72 10.25
CA THR A 350 6.72 7.46 10.40
C THR A 350 6.07 6.58 11.47
N GLY A 351 6.37 5.29 11.46
CA GLY A 351 6.12 4.43 12.61
C GLY A 351 7.14 4.68 13.71
N SER A 352 6.72 4.63 14.97
CA SER A 352 7.61 4.92 16.12
C SER A 352 8.79 3.94 16.23
N VAL A 353 8.70 2.76 15.61
CA VAL A 353 9.74 1.72 15.60
C VAL A 353 10.70 1.85 14.40
N GLU A 354 10.39 2.69 13.41
CA GLU A 354 11.26 2.89 12.22
C GLU A 354 12.57 3.64 12.52
N GLY A 355 12.65 4.27 13.68
CA GLY A 355 13.78 5.09 14.07
C GLY A 355 13.61 6.59 13.76
N PRO A 356 14.59 7.43 14.15
CA PRO A 356 14.38 8.86 14.32
C PRO A 356 14.52 9.70 13.04
N ARG A 357 14.86 9.12 11.89
CA ARG A 357 15.27 9.87 10.68
C ARG A 357 14.24 10.87 10.18
N VAL A 358 12.95 10.45 10.09
CA VAL A 358 11.88 11.34 9.61
C VAL A 358 11.61 12.45 10.61
N LYS A 359 11.64 12.14 11.91
CA LYS A 359 11.52 13.15 12.99
C LYS A 359 12.65 14.18 12.92
N GLN A 360 13.89 13.71 12.81
CA GLN A 360 15.06 14.59 12.69
C GLN A 360 14.97 15.50 11.45
N PHE A 361 14.48 14.99 10.33
CA PHE A 361 14.25 15.79 9.14
C PHE A 361 13.16 16.84 9.37
N SER A 362 12.04 16.48 10.00
CA SER A 362 10.98 17.43 10.38
C SER A 362 11.50 18.53 11.33
N ASP A 363 12.32 18.15 12.32
CA ASP A 363 12.91 19.11 13.26
C ASP A 363 13.85 20.08 12.54
N ALA A 364 14.70 19.58 11.62
CA ALA A 364 15.57 20.40 10.81
C ALA A 364 14.81 21.38 9.91
N LEU A 365 13.71 20.96 9.31
CA LEU A 365 12.79 21.84 8.56
C LEU A 365 12.23 22.94 9.47
N THR A 366 11.76 22.58 10.66
CA THR A 366 11.21 23.53 11.64
C THR A 366 12.28 24.54 12.09
N GLN A 367 13.51 24.10 12.37
CA GLN A 367 14.63 24.97 12.71
C GLN A 367 15.01 25.94 11.59
N ALA A 368 14.83 25.54 10.32
CA ALA A 368 15.00 26.39 9.15
C ALA A 368 13.80 27.30 8.86
N GLY A 369 12.78 27.31 9.72
CA GLY A 369 11.57 28.11 9.57
C GLY A 369 10.57 27.57 8.53
N ILE A 370 10.71 26.33 8.08
CA ILE A 370 9.80 25.67 7.15
C ILE A 370 8.59 25.11 7.92
N HIS A 371 7.39 25.54 7.54
CA HIS A 371 6.17 25.03 8.13
C HIS A 371 5.94 23.58 7.70
N ASN A 372 5.87 22.69 8.67
CA ASN A 372 5.58 21.28 8.43
C ASN A 372 4.80 20.67 9.60
N VAL A 373 4.17 19.52 9.35
CA VAL A 373 3.47 18.71 10.35
C VAL A 373 4.12 17.36 10.40
N TYR A 374 4.46 16.92 11.62
CA TYR A 374 4.97 15.58 11.88
C TYR A 374 3.92 14.75 12.62
N PHE A 375 3.71 13.52 12.17
CA PHE A 375 2.87 12.51 12.80
C PHE A 375 3.66 11.23 13.03
N GLU A 376 3.55 10.66 14.22
CA GLU A 376 4.16 9.38 14.57
C GLU A 376 3.08 8.35 14.87
N SER A 377 3.10 7.22 14.16
CA SER A 377 2.22 6.09 14.41
C SER A 377 2.78 5.23 15.54
N PRO A 378 2.12 5.15 16.70
CA PRO A 378 2.68 4.46 17.86
C PRO A 378 2.73 2.94 17.65
N GLY A 379 3.84 2.31 18.09
CA GLY A 379 4.02 0.86 18.08
C GLY A 379 4.20 0.22 16.70
N THR A 380 4.24 1.01 15.62
CA THR A 380 4.35 0.50 14.25
C THR A 380 5.72 0.74 13.64
N ALA A 381 6.05 -0.07 12.64
CA ALA A 381 7.26 0.01 11.84
C ALA A 381 6.94 0.50 10.41
N HIS A 382 7.76 0.08 9.43
CA HIS A 382 7.57 0.38 8.01
C HIS A 382 6.52 -0.56 7.40
N GLU A 383 5.25 -0.29 7.68
CA GLU A 383 4.14 -1.21 7.43
C GLU A 383 2.80 -0.51 7.19
N TRP A 384 1.81 -1.25 6.67
CA TRP A 384 0.53 -0.72 6.26
C TRP A 384 -0.28 -0.05 7.37
N LEU A 385 -0.24 -0.55 8.62
CA LEU A 385 -0.94 0.09 9.73
C LEU A 385 -0.41 1.50 10.01
N SER A 386 0.92 1.68 9.91
CA SER A 386 1.55 3.01 10.02
C SER A 386 1.02 3.97 8.94
N TRP A 387 0.91 3.50 7.69
CA TRP A 387 0.47 4.32 6.57
C TRP A 387 -1.04 4.57 6.54
N ARG A 388 -1.86 3.61 6.99
CA ARG A 388 -3.30 3.82 7.22
C ARG A 388 -3.54 4.93 8.24
N ARG A 389 -2.84 4.89 9.38
CA ARG A 389 -2.91 5.93 10.43
C ARG A 389 -2.41 7.28 9.91
N ALA A 390 -1.34 7.28 9.11
CA ALA A 390 -0.84 8.50 8.47
C ALA A 390 -1.86 9.13 7.53
N LEU A 391 -2.52 8.33 6.68
CA LEU A 391 -3.59 8.81 5.81
C LEU A 391 -4.79 9.35 6.62
N TYR A 392 -5.16 8.66 7.70
CA TYR A 392 -6.25 9.05 8.59
C TYR A 392 -5.98 10.42 9.27
N ASP A 393 -4.74 10.74 9.62
CA ASP A 393 -4.35 12.05 10.16
C ASP A 393 -4.16 13.11 9.07
N PHE A 394 -3.65 12.73 7.89
CA PHE A 394 -3.36 13.62 6.78
C PHE A 394 -4.61 14.14 6.06
N ALA A 395 -5.56 13.25 5.73
CA ALA A 395 -6.73 13.59 4.92
C ALA A 395 -7.60 14.72 5.53
N PRO A 396 -7.85 14.79 6.85
CA PRO A 396 -8.55 15.89 7.48
C PRO A 396 -7.90 17.26 7.33
N ARG A 397 -6.62 17.33 7.01
CA ARG A 397 -5.85 18.57 6.88
C ARG A 397 -5.86 19.14 5.46
N LEU A 398 -6.36 18.35 4.50
CA LEU A 398 -6.37 18.74 3.08
C LEU A 398 -7.50 19.69 2.73
N PHE A 399 -7.20 20.63 1.83
CA PHE A 399 -8.18 21.50 1.14
C PHE A 399 -9.04 22.36 2.06
N ARG A 400 -8.52 22.71 3.21
CA ARG A 400 -9.18 23.60 4.18
C ARG A 400 -9.06 25.08 3.81
#